data_6f95f2fab84fee56a425ce6b91a52b98
#
_entry.id   6f95f2fab84fee56a425ce6b91a52b98
#
_cell.length_a   1.000
_cell.length_b   1.000
_cell.length_c   1.000
_cell.angle_alpha   90.00
_cell.angle_beta   90.00
_cell.angle_gamma   90.00
#
_symmetry.space_group_name_H-M   'P 1'
#
loop_
_entity.id
_entity.type
_entity.pdbx_description
1 polymer ?
#
loop_
_entity_poly.entity_id
_entity_poly.type
_entity_poly.pdbx_seq_one_letter_code
_entity_poly.pdbx_strand_id
1 'polypeptide(L)'
;ILSLLTPIAKAFLTETGSESAKHGVQVFGGHGFISEHGMEQIVRDTRISCLYEGTTEIQALDLLGRKVLQTQGAMLRDFTKIIHKFVEANKDNAALKEFVEPLAALNKEWGDLTMQIGMRAMQNPDEVGAAAVDYLYFSGYVTLAYLWVRMALVAQETLAAVSYTHL
;
A
#
# COMPACT_ATOMS: atom_id res chain seq x y z
N ILE A 1 5.41 -13.89 2.21
CA ILE A 1 4.77 -12.57 2.44
C ILE A 1 5.82 -11.46 2.42
N LEU A 2 6.89 -11.52 3.23
CA LEU A 2 7.90 -10.47 3.27
C LEU A 2 8.43 -10.12 1.86
N SER A 3 8.78 -11.13 1.07
CA SER A 3 9.26 -10.95 -0.30
C SER A 3 8.25 -10.24 -1.22
N LEU A 4 6.93 -10.48 -1.04
CA LEU A 4 5.87 -9.78 -1.77
C LEU A 4 5.76 -8.31 -1.35
N LEU A 5 5.83 -8.05 -0.04
CA LEU A 5 5.62 -6.71 0.51
C LEU A 5 6.82 -5.79 0.35
N THR A 6 8.03 -6.31 0.18
CA THR A 6 9.26 -5.51 0.05
C THR A 6 9.19 -4.48 -1.09
N PRO A 7 8.86 -4.83 -2.36
CA PRO A 7 8.74 -3.85 -3.42
C PRO A 7 7.61 -2.84 -3.19
N ILE A 8 6.49 -3.27 -2.59
CA ILE A 8 5.39 -2.36 -2.22
C ILE A 8 5.89 -1.35 -1.18
N ALA A 9 6.47 -1.84 -0.08
CA ALA A 9 6.96 -0.99 1.00
C ALA A 9 8.00 0.01 0.49
N LYS A 10 8.98 -0.46 -0.28
CA LYS A 10 10.04 0.42 -0.81
C LYS A 10 9.45 1.52 -1.69
N ALA A 11 8.76 1.17 -2.76
CA ALA A 11 8.31 2.16 -3.75
C ALA A 11 7.15 3.02 -3.21
N PHE A 12 6.11 2.42 -2.68
CA PHE A 12 4.95 3.16 -2.21
C PHE A 12 5.29 4.12 -1.06
N LEU A 13 6.08 3.68 -0.07
CA LEU A 13 6.42 4.53 1.08
C LEU A 13 7.38 5.66 0.70
N THR A 14 8.36 5.40 -0.18
CA THR A 14 9.31 6.44 -0.60
C THR A 14 8.64 7.51 -1.47
N GLU A 15 7.74 7.14 -2.38
CA GLU A 15 6.97 8.10 -3.17
C GLU A 15 6.01 8.90 -2.28
N THR A 16 5.29 8.23 -1.37
CA THR A 16 4.40 8.90 -0.41
C THR A 16 5.18 9.86 0.49
N GLY A 17 6.37 9.47 0.96
CA GLY A 17 7.24 10.33 1.76
C GLY A 17 7.71 11.57 0.99
N SER A 18 8.12 11.40 -0.27
CA SER A 18 8.53 12.49 -1.15
C SER A 18 7.36 13.45 -1.43
N GLU A 19 6.15 12.94 -1.67
CA GLU A 19 4.96 13.77 -1.88
C GLU A 19 4.55 14.51 -0.60
N SER A 20 4.62 13.84 0.54
CA SER A 20 4.35 14.47 1.85
C SER A 20 5.30 15.64 2.14
N ALA A 21 6.58 15.52 1.78
CA ALA A 21 7.55 16.61 1.91
C ALA A 21 7.19 17.82 1.03
N LYS A 22 6.72 17.59 -0.22
CA LYS A 22 6.23 18.65 -1.10
C LYS A 22 4.99 19.34 -0.51
N HIS A 23 4.07 18.58 0.05
CA HIS A 23 2.92 19.15 0.77
C HIS A 23 3.36 20.00 1.98
N GLY A 24 4.43 19.59 2.68
CA GLY A 24 5.05 20.37 3.73
C GLY A 24 5.48 21.76 3.23
N VAL A 25 6.20 21.84 2.12
CA VAL A 25 6.56 23.13 1.47
C VAL A 25 5.31 23.94 1.15
N GLN A 26 4.27 23.30 0.61
CA GLN A 26 3.03 23.96 0.24
C GLN A 26 2.30 24.58 1.45
N VAL A 27 2.28 23.86 2.59
CA VAL A 27 1.67 24.35 3.85
C VAL A 27 2.41 25.58 4.38
N PHE A 28 3.74 25.61 4.28
CA PHE A 28 4.56 26.75 4.67
C PHE A 28 4.50 27.92 3.67
N GLY A 29 3.92 27.72 2.48
CA GLY A 29 3.89 28.73 1.43
C GLY A 29 5.28 29.16 0.99
N GLY A 30 5.48 30.48 0.72
CA GLY A 30 6.79 31.00 0.33
C GLY A 30 7.92 30.73 1.35
N HIS A 31 7.60 30.67 2.62
CA HIS A 31 8.55 30.32 3.68
C HIS A 31 9.05 28.89 3.59
N GLY A 32 8.25 27.94 3.06
CA GLY A 32 8.68 26.56 2.85
C GLY A 32 9.72 26.40 1.76
N PHE A 33 9.84 27.37 0.85
CA PHE A 33 10.79 27.32 -0.26
C PHE A 33 12.17 27.87 0.09
N ILE A 34 12.26 28.80 1.05
CA ILE A 34 13.53 29.44 1.42
C ILE A 34 14.32 28.61 2.43
N SER A 35 15.64 28.65 2.35
CA SER A 35 16.56 27.78 3.09
C SER A 35 16.48 27.95 4.61
N GLU A 36 16.13 29.12 5.11
CA GLU A 36 16.06 29.43 6.54
C GLU A 36 15.08 28.56 7.32
N HIS A 37 14.06 27.99 6.66
CA HIS A 37 13.04 27.16 7.30
C HIS A 37 13.30 25.64 7.12
N GLY A 38 14.25 25.25 6.28
CA GLY A 38 14.71 23.87 6.13
C GLY A 38 13.74 22.92 5.41
N MET A 39 12.52 23.34 5.04
CA MET A 39 11.55 22.47 4.37
C MET A 39 11.99 22.06 2.97
N GLU A 40 12.67 22.94 2.23
CA GLU A 40 13.22 22.63 0.90
C GLU A 40 14.27 21.52 0.96
N GLN A 41 15.08 21.49 2.04
CA GLN A 41 16.08 20.45 2.26
C GLN A 41 15.41 19.08 2.48
N ILE A 42 14.29 19.02 3.20
CA ILE A 42 13.53 17.78 3.42
C ILE A 42 13.04 17.21 2.09
N VAL A 43 12.55 18.05 1.17
CA VAL A 43 12.13 17.61 -0.18
C VAL A 43 13.30 17.01 -0.94
N ARG A 44 14.48 17.64 -0.88
CA ARG A 44 15.70 17.15 -1.51
C ARG A 44 16.14 15.82 -0.92
N ASP A 45 16.14 15.70 0.40
CA ASP A 45 16.59 14.52 1.13
C ASP A 45 15.65 13.31 0.93
N THR A 46 14.34 13.55 0.84
CA THR A 46 13.39 12.46 0.58
C THR A 46 13.46 11.96 -0.86
N ARG A 47 13.83 12.81 -1.83
CA ARG A 47 13.87 12.43 -3.25
C ARG A 47 14.85 11.29 -3.55
N ILE A 48 15.99 11.24 -2.89
CA ILE A 48 16.98 10.20 -3.15
C ILE A 48 16.43 8.80 -2.85
N SER A 49 15.52 8.67 -1.90
CA SER A 49 14.92 7.39 -1.52
C SER A 49 14.11 6.75 -2.65
N CYS A 50 13.55 7.55 -3.57
CA CYS A 50 12.84 7.05 -4.74
C CYS A 50 13.78 6.54 -5.85
N LEU A 51 15.06 6.90 -5.81
CA LEU A 51 16.03 6.65 -6.90
C LEU A 51 16.92 5.45 -6.63
N TYR A 52 17.47 5.33 -5.43
CA TYR A 52 18.43 4.27 -5.08
C TYR A 52 17.70 2.98 -4.67
N GLU A 53 18.44 1.86 -4.67
CA GLU A 53 17.91 0.51 -4.38
C GLU A 53 16.74 0.07 -5.28
N GLY A 54 16.76 0.54 -6.51
CA GLY A 54 15.71 0.33 -7.52
C GLY A 54 14.66 1.43 -7.50
N THR A 55 14.44 2.03 -8.68
CA THR A 55 13.40 3.04 -8.87
C THR A 55 12.00 2.44 -8.67
N THR A 56 10.99 3.29 -8.63
CA THR A 56 9.58 2.87 -8.50
C THR A 56 9.19 1.89 -9.58
N GLU A 57 9.59 2.10 -10.82
CA GLU A 57 9.31 1.22 -11.96
C GLU A 57 10.02 -0.14 -11.80
N ILE A 58 11.26 -0.16 -11.32
CA ILE A 58 12.00 -1.41 -11.07
C ILE A 58 11.31 -2.23 -9.96
N GLN A 59 10.87 -1.57 -8.90
CA GLN A 59 10.11 -2.24 -7.84
C GLN A 59 8.75 -2.73 -8.33
N ALA A 60 8.10 -1.97 -9.19
CA ALA A 60 6.82 -2.34 -9.78
C ALA A 60 6.94 -3.59 -10.67
N LEU A 61 7.99 -3.67 -11.49
CA LEU A 61 8.31 -4.86 -12.30
C LEU A 61 8.70 -6.05 -11.43
N ASP A 62 9.44 -5.83 -10.34
CA ASP A 62 9.75 -6.89 -9.37
C ASP A 62 8.48 -7.44 -8.72
N LEU A 63 7.55 -6.57 -8.32
CA LEU A 63 6.28 -6.98 -7.75
C LEU A 63 5.45 -7.78 -8.74
N LEU A 64 5.04 -7.17 -9.84
CA LEU A 64 4.09 -7.78 -10.78
C LEU A 64 4.73 -8.94 -11.52
N GLY A 65 5.92 -8.74 -12.10
CA GLY A 65 6.60 -9.76 -12.91
C GLY A 65 7.11 -10.92 -12.07
N ARG A 66 8.00 -10.64 -11.12
CA ARG A 66 8.73 -11.69 -10.40
C ARG A 66 7.97 -12.28 -9.21
N LYS A 67 7.33 -11.43 -8.38
CA LYS A 67 6.69 -11.89 -7.15
C LYS A 67 5.28 -12.44 -7.40
N VAL A 68 4.57 -11.89 -8.39
CA VAL A 68 3.19 -12.28 -8.68
C VAL A 68 3.12 -13.25 -9.86
N LEU A 69 3.47 -12.81 -11.07
CA LEU A 69 3.25 -13.62 -12.27
C LEU A 69 4.16 -14.86 -12.36
N GLN A 70 5.47 -14.72 -12.10
CA GLN A 70 6.38 -15.87 -12.12
C GLN A 70 6.05 -16.93 -11.07
N THR A 71 5.43 -16.54 -9.95
CA THR A 71 4.97 -17.47 -8.92
C THR A 71 3.55 -17.97 -9.16
N GLN A 72 2.98 -17.69 -10.33
CA GLN A 72 1.58 -18.01 -10.66
C GLN A 72 0.60 -17.53 -9.60
N GLY A 73 0.87 -16.34 -9.03
CA GLY A 73 0.07 -15.71 -7.99
C GLY A 73 0.16 -16.35 -6.60
N ALA A 74 1.06 -17.30 -6.36
CA ALA A 74 1.13 -18.01 -5.08
C ALA A 74 1.43 -17.06 -3.91
N MET A 75 2.41 -16.16 -4.05
CA MET A 75 2.75 -15.18 -3.01
C MET A 75 1.60 -14.24 -2.71
N LEU A 76 0.90 -13.79 -3.74
CA LEU A 76 -0.27 -12.91 -3.57
C LEU A 76 -1.41 -13.65 -2.87
N ARG A 77 -1.72 -14.89 -3.29
CA ARG A 77 -2.77 -15.70 -2.66
C ARG A 77 -2.51 -15.93 -1.16
N ASP A 78 -1.27 -16.09 -0.75
CA ASP A 78 -0.95 -16.26 0.67
C ASP A 78 -1.26 -14.99 1.47
N PHE A 79 -1.01 -13.81 0.90
CA PHE A 79 -1.32 -12.56 1.57
C PHE A 79 -2.81 -12.22 1.52
N THR A 80 -3.47 -12.37 0.37
CA THR A 80 -4.92 -12.14 0.24
C THR A 80 -5.75 -13.07 1.12
N LYS A 81 -5.29 -14.30 1.39
CA LYS A 81 -5.90 -15.21 2.37
C LYS A 81 -5.83 -14.67 3.80
N ILE A 82 -4.74 -13.98 4.17
CA ILE A 82 -4.64 -13.33 5.49
C ILE A 82 -5.66 -12.22 5.62
N ILE A 83 -5.76 -11.37 4.59
CA ILE A 83 -6.75 -10.29 4.54
C ILE A 83 -8.17 -10.89 4.62
N HIS A 84 -8.44 -11.92 3.82
CA HIS A 84 -9.75 -12.57 3.83
C HIS A 84 -10.12 -13.15 5.21
N LYS A 85 -9.20 -13.84 5.88
CA LYS A 85 -9.44 -14.35 7.24
C LYS A 85 -9.72 -13.24 8.24
N PHE A 86 -9.01 -12.12 8.13
CA PHE A 86 -9.25 -10.95 8.97
C PHE A 86 -10.63 -10.34 8.70
N VAL A 87 -11.03 -10.19 7.45
CA VAL A 87 -12.35 -9.70 7.04
C VAL A 87 -13.44 -10.61 7.60
N GLU A 88 -13.35 -11.93 7.41
CA GLU A 88 -14.33 -12.89 7.92
C GLU A 88 -14.46 -12.86 9.46
N ALA A 89 -13.36 -12.67 10.16
CA ALA A 89 -13.37 -12.57 11.62
C ALA A 89 -14.02 -11.28 12.13
N ASN A 90 -14.12 -10.23 11.31
CA ASN A 90 -14.61 -8.90 11.72
C ASN A 90 -15.87 -8.44 10.96
N LYS A 91 -16.46 -9.26 10.10
CA LYS A 91 -17.61 -8.89 9.26
C LYS A 91 -18.86 -8.49 10.05
N ASP A 92 -19.04 -9.06 11.24
CA ASP A 92 -20.20 -8.78 12.12
C ASP A 92 -19.91 -7.64 13.12
N ASN A 93 -18.70 -7.05 13.10
CA ASN A 93 -18.36 -5.92 13.95
C ASN A 93 -18.95 -4.62 13.38
N ALA A 94 -20.05 -4.16 13.96
CA ALA A 94 -20.78 -2.98 13.50
C ALA A 94 -19.92 -1.70 13.46
N ALA A 95 -18.97 -1.55 14.38
CA ALA A 95 -18.09 -0.36 14.45
C ALA A 95 -17.00 -0.34 13.37
N LEU A 96 -16.71 -1.49 12.75
CA LEU A 96 -15.69 -1.61 11.70
C LEU A 96 -16.29 -1.87 10.31
N LYS A 97 -17.61 -1.99 10.21
CA LYS A 97 -18.29 -2.39 8.99
C LYS A 97 -17.94 -1.50 7.80
N GLU A 98 -17.91 -0.18 7.99
CA GLU A 98 -17.56 0.80 6.96
C GLU A 98 -16.15 0.64 6.39
N PHE A 99 -15.25 -0.03 7.11
CA PHE A 99 -13.87 -0.30 6.68
C PHE A 99 -13.69 -1.74 6.17
N VAL A 100 -14.35 -2.69 6.81
CA VAL A 100 -14.21 -4.13 6.50
C VAL A 100 -14.86 -4.47 5.15
N GLU A 101 -16.04 -3.91 4.84
CA GLU A 101 -16.72 -4.18 3.57
C GLU A 101 -15.91 -3.69 2.35
N PRO A 102 -15.40 -2.43 2.31
CA PRO A 102 -14.53 -2.01 1.22
C PRO A 102 -13.23 -2.81 1.12
N LEU A 103 -12.62 -3.18 2.26
CA LEU A 103 -11.41 -4.00 2.27
C LEU A 103 -11.67 -5.38 1.64
N ALA A 104 -12.81 -5.99 1.92
CA ALA A 104 -13.21 -7.26 1.32
C ALA A 104 -13.33 -7.14 -0.22
N ALA A 105 -13.99 -6.07 -0.70
CA ALA A 105 -14.15 -5.79 -2.12
C ALA A 105 -12.79 -5.59 -2.81
N LEU A 106 -11.94 -4.75 -2.26
CA LEU A 106 -10.59 -4.47 -2.78
C LEU A 106 -9.70 -5.72 -2.80
N ASN A 107 -9.76 -6.56 -1.76
CA ASN A 107 -9.01 -7.81 -1.70
C ASN A 107 -9.41 -8.78 -2.82
N LYS A 108 -10.71 -8.85 -3.13
CA LYS A 108 -11.23 -9.64 -4.26
C LYS A 108 -10.77 -9.04 -5.59
N GLU A 109 -10.94 -7.73 -5.76
CA GLU A 109 -10.55 -7.01 -6.98
C GLU A 109 -9.07 -7.19 -7.28
N TRP A 110 -8.20 -7.22 -6.26
CA TRP A 110 -6.78 -7.45 -6.42
C TRP A 110 -6.48 -8.81 -7.09
N GLY A 111 -7.18 -9.86 -6.66
CA GLY A 111 -7.09 -11.18 -7.29
C GLY A 111 -7.60 -11.17 -8.74
N ASP A 112 -8.75 -10.56 -8.98
CA ASP A 112 -9.39 -10.50 -10.30
C ASP A 112 -8.52 -9.70 -11.29
N LEU A 113 -8.00 -8.55 -10.88
CA LEU A 113 -7.07 -7.72 -11.66
C LEU A 113 -5.78 -8.47 -12.01
N THR A 114 -5.21 -9.16 -11.03
CA THR A 114 -4.00 -9.98 -11.24
C THR A 114 -4.22 -11.05 -12.30
N MET A 115 -5.36 -11.73 -12.25
CA MET A 115 -5.71 -12.75 -13.22
C MET A 115 -5.89 -12.15 -14.62
N GLN A 116 -6.56 -11.01 -14.74
CA GLN A 116 -6.75 -10.33 -16.02
C GLN A 116 -5.42 -9.90 -16.65
N ILE A 117 -4.52 -9.30 -15.86
CA ILE A 117 -3.19 -8.90 -16.34
C ILE A 117 -2.40 -10.15 -16.79
N GLY A 118 -2.43 -11.22 -15.98
CA GLY A 118 -1.76 -12.48 -16.32
C GLY A 118 -2.24 -13.08 -17.65
N MET A 119 -3.55 -13.07 -17.90
CA MET A 119 -4.12 -13.55 -19.16
C MET A 119 -3.70 -12.68 -20.37
N ARG A 120 -3.68 -11.36 -20.21
CA ARG A 120 -3.23 -10.45 -21.27
C ARG A 120 -1.74 -10.60 -21.54
N ALA A 121 -0.93 -10.75 -20.50
CA ALA A 121 0.52 -10.93 -20.61
C ALA A 121 0.92 -12.22 -21.36
N MET A 122 0.06 -13.24 -21.38
CA MET A 122 0.28 -14.44 -22.21
C MET A 122 0.19 -14.14 -23.71
N GLN A 123 -0.58 -13.13 -24.09
CA GLN A 123 -0.75 -12.73 -25.50
C GLN A 123 0.24 -11.62 -25.87
N ASN A 124 0.49 -10.70 -24.95
CA ASN A 124 1.40 -9.58 -25.13
C ASN A 124 2.22 -9.36 -23.84
N PRO A 125 3.50 -9.74 -23.77
CA PRO A 125 4.34 -9.55 -22.59
C PRO A 125 4.50 -8.08 -22.15
N ASP A 126 4.31 -7.10 -23.03
CA ASP A 126 4.42 -5.67 -22.73
C ASP A 126 3.33 -5.18 -21.78
N GLU A 127 2.22 -5.92 -21.67
CA GLU A 127 1.14 -5.65 -20.71
C GLU A 127 1.64 -5.65 -19.25
N VAL A 128 2.68 -6.43 -18.94
CA VAL A 128 3.29 -6.43 -17.60
C VAL A 128 3.92 -5.08 -17.30
N GLY A 129 4.70 -4.55 -18.23
CA GLY A 129 5.35 -3.24 -18.08
C GLY A 129 4.33 -2.10 -18.03
N ALA A 130 3.30 -2.17 -18.88
CA ALA A 130 2.24 -1.16 -18.93
C ALA A 130 1.43 -1.07 -17.63
N ALA A 131 1.16 -2.20 -16.98
CA ALA A 131 0.35 -2.26 -15.76
C ALA A 131 1.17 -2.11 -14.46
N ALA A 132 2.48 -2.31 -14.49
CA ALA A 132 3.28 -2.56 -13.30
C ALA A 132 3.19 -1.46 -12.24
N VAL A 133 3.30 -0.19 -12.63
CA VAL A 133 3.31 0.95 -11.69
C VAL A 133 1.93 1.12 -11.04
N ASP A 134 0.87 1.13 -11.83
CA ASP A 134 -0.50 1.26 -11.31
C ASP A 134 -0.86 0.07 -10.41
N TYR A 135 -0.43 -1.14 -10.79
CA TYR A 135 -0.59 -2.34 -9.98
C TYR A 135 0.14 -2.23 -8.64
N LEU A 136 1.34 -1.66 -8.61
CA LEU A 136 2.09 -1.43 -7.37
C LEU A 136 1.34 -0.44 -6.46
N TYR A 137 0.86 0.66 -7.00
CA TYR A 137 0.08 1.64 -6.21
C TYR A 137 -1.22 1.04 -5.68
N PHE A 138 -1.97 0.32 -6.51
CA PHE A 138 -3.15 -0.40 -6.06
C PHE A 138 -2.82 -1.38 -4.92
N SER A 139 -1.76 -2.16 -5.08
CA SER A 139 -1.28 -3.10 -4.06
C SER A 139 -0.89 -2.40 -2.76
N GLY A 140 -0.27 -1.23 -2.84
CA GLY A 140 0.07 -0.36 -1.71
C GLY A 140 -1.17 0.10 -0.95
N TYR A 141 -2.17 0.62 -1.67
CA TYR A 141 -3.43 1.06 -1.07
C TYR A 141 -4.18 -0.06 -0.37
N VAL A 142 -4.30 -1.24 -0.99
CA VAL A 142 -4.96 -2.41 -0.37
C VAL A 142 -4.20 -2.87 0.87
N THR A 143 -2.88 -2.90 0.81
CA THR A 143 -2.02 -3.27 1.95
C THR A 143 -2.20 -2.28 3.11
N LEU A 144 -2.18 -0.97 2.83
CA LEU A 144 -2.41 0.05 3.85
C LEU A 144 -3.83 -0.01 4.40
N ALA A 145 -4.85 -0.17 3.55
CA ALA A 145 -6.24 -0.34 4.01
C ALA A 145 -6.35 -1.47 5.03
N TYR A 146 -5.74 -2.63 4.74
CA TYR A 146 -5.69 -3.75 5.68
C TYR A 146 -5.03 -3.38 7.02
N LEU A 147 -3.88 -2.69 6.97
CA LEU A 147 -3.16 -2.27 8.18
C LEU A 147 -3.97 -1.24 8.98
N TRP A 148 -4.60 -0.27 8.31
CA TRP A 148 -5.44 0.74 8.97
C TRP A 148 -6.67 0.13 9.66
N VAL A 149 -7.35 -0.84 9.03
CA VAL A 149 -8.48 -1.52 9.67
C VAL A 149 -8.03 -2.32 10.89
N ARG A 150 -6.84 -2.95 10.85
CA ARG A 150 -6.26 -3.58 12.03
C ARG A 150 -5.97 -2.59 13.15
N MET A 151 -5.44 -1.42 12.82
CA MET A 151 -5.21 -0.35 13.80
C MET A 151 -6.52 0.14 14.40
N ALA A 152 -7.58 0.30 13.59
CA ALA A 152 -8.91 0.68 14.05
C ALA A 152 -9.51 -0.36 15.02
N LEU A 153 -9.32 -1.66 14.75
CA LEU A 153 -9.73 -2.74 15.65
C LEU A 153 -9.03 -2.61 17.02
N VAL A 154 -7.70 -2.47 17.02
CA VAL A 154 -6.93 -2.33 18.26
C VAL A 154 -7.35 -1.07 19.04
N ALA A 155 -7.59 0.04 18.34
CA ALA A 155 -8.06 1.27 18.97
C ALA A 155 -9.45 1.09 19.62
N GLN A 156 -10.37 0.40 18.93
CA GLN A 156 -11.71 0.07 19.45
C GLN A 156 -11.62 -0.77 20.73
N GLU A 157 -10.81 -1.84 20.71
CA GLU A 157 -10.59 -2.72 21.87
C GLU A 157 -10.01 -1.95 23.05
N THR A 158 -9.03 -1.08 22.80
CA THR A 158 -8.39 -0.25 23.83
C THR A 158 -9.37 0.75 24.44
N LEU A 159 -10.18 1.43 23.62
CA LEU A 159 -11.19 2.36 24.12
C LEU A 159 -12.25 1.66 24.96
N ALA A 160 -12.69 0.47 24.56
CA ALA A 160 -13.61 -0.33 25.35
C ALA A 160 -13.01 -0.71 26.72
N ALA A 161 -11.74 -1.09 26.78
CA ALA A 161 -11.04 -1.43 28.01
C ALA A 161 -10.90 -0.22 28.97
N VAL A 162 -10.59 0.97 28.43
CA VAL A 162 -10.44 2.21 29.24
C VAL A 162 -11.78 2.66 29.82
N SER A 163 -12.88 2.47 29.13
CA SER A 163 -14.22 2.83 29.58
C SER A 163 -14.63 2.12 30.91
N TYR A 164 -14.04 0.96 31.21
CA TYR A 164 -14.29 0.23 32.45
C TYR A 164 -13.39 0.64 33.65
N THR A 165 -12.34 1.43 33.38
CA THR A 165 -11.40 1.85 34.46
C THR A 165 -11.74 3.20 35.11
N HIS A 166 -12.76 3.91 34.61
CA HIS A 166 -13.21 5.21 35.10
C HIS A 166 -14.62 5.21 35.68
N LEU A 167 -15.20 4.04 35.96
CA LEU A 167 -16.40 3.82 36.77
C LEU A 167 -16.01 3.30 38.16
#